data_0e35172e7dd6097f98db187ce88e5991
#
_entry.id   0e35172e7dd6097f98db187ce88e5991
#
_cell.length_a   1.000
_cell.length_b   1.000
_cell.length_c   1.000
_cell.angle_alpha   90.00
_cell.angle_beta   90.00
_cell.angle_gamma   90.00
#
_symmetry.space_group_name_H-M   'P 1'
#
loop_
_entity.id
_entity.type
_entity.pdbx_description
1 polymer ?
#
loop_
_entity_poly.entity_id
_entity_poly.type
_entity_poly.pdbx_seq_one_letter_code
_entity_poly.pdbx_strand_id
1 'polypeptide(L)'
;MPTIVRRPITTIIETRREVIHATGWQVRSTIWMPPTDVYETEESLIIKVEVAGMRDDDFEIAVQENTLLISGTRPDQNERRAYHQMEIMFGKFEIAIQLPTQIDIDKAYAEYKDGFLTITFPRIRQHTNEVE
;
A
#
# COMPACT_ATOMS: atom_id res chain seq x y z
N MET A 1 -18.95 2.53 12.01
CA MET A 1 -18.50 1.16 12.09
C MET A 1 -17.38 0.89 11.12
N PRO A 2 -16.26 0.52 11.60
CA PRO A 2 -15.15 0.27 10.69
C PRO A 2 -15.40 -0.98 9.88
N THR A 3 -14.93 -0.93 8.68
CA THR A 3 -15.04 -2.06 7.78
C THR A 3 -13.66 -2.63 7.54
N ILE A 4 -13.52 -3.92 7.73
CA ILE A 4 -12.27 -4.59 7.48
C ILE A 4 -12.42 -5.34 6.18
N VAL A 5 -11.56 -5.01 5.22
CA VAL A 5 -11.59 -5.66 3.93
C VAL A 5 -10.24 -6.28 3.68
N ARG A 6 -10.23 -7.58 3.47
CA ARG A 6 -9.02 -8.31 3.15
C ARG A 6 -9.05 -8.69 1.70
N ARG A 7 -8.04 -8.28 0.98
CA ARG A 7 -7.95 -8.60 -0.44
C ARG A 7 -6.60 -9.25 -0.73
N PRO A 8 -6.59 -10.33 -1.48
CA PRO A 8 -5.32 -10.92 -1.87
C PRO A 8 -4.57 -9.95 -2.78
N ILE A 9 -3.30 -9.80 -2.51
CA ILE A 9 -2.46 -8.92 -3.31
C ILE A 9 -2.39 -9.40 -4.75
N THR A 10 -2.36 -10.70 -4.94
CA THR A 10 -2.24 -11.24 -6.27
C THR A 10 -3.38 -10.83 -7.19
N THR A 11 -4.54 -10.55 -6.61
CA THR A 11 -5.68 -10.13 -7.41
C THR A 11 -5.47 -8.76 -8.01
N ILE A 12 -4.64 -7.95 -7.39
CA ILE A 12 -4.48 -6.56 -7.77
C ILE A 12 -3.28 -6.34 -8.68
N ILE A 13 -2.32 -7.24 -8.61
CA ILE A 13 -1.06 -7.06 -9.30
C ILE A 13 -1.20 -6.76 -10.78
N GLU A 14 -2.08 -7.45 -11.44
CA GLU A 14 -2.21 -7.27 -12.87
C GLU A 14 -2.73 -5.92 -13.26
N THR A 15 -3.60 -5.38 -12.47
CA THR A 15 -4.18 -4.09 -12.79
C THR A 15 -3.16 -2.97 -12.70
N ARG A 16 -2.26 -3.07 -11.76
CA ARG A 16 -1.35 -1.97 -11.48
C ARG A 16 -0.30 -1.78 -12.55
N ARG A 17 0.01 -2.82 -13.27
CA ARG A 17 1.11 -2.83 -14.17
C ARG A 17 1.14 -1.69 -15.16
N GLU A 18 0.04 -1.41 -15.80
CA GLU A 18 0.03 -0.39 -16.80
C GLU A 18 0.01 1.00 -16.26
N VAL A 19 -0.56 1.17 -15.10
CA VAL A 19 -0.65 2.49 -14.51
C VAL A 19 0.74 3.02 -14.18
N ILE A 20 1.63 2.17 -13.76
CA ILE A 20 2.97 2.60 -13.42
C ILE A 20 3.66 3.25 -14.61
N HIS A 21 3.52 2.65 -15.77
CA HIS A 21 4.16 3.21 -16.95
C HIS A 21 3.50 4.50 -17.40
N ALA A 22 2.20 4.57 -17.27
CA ALA A 22 1.48 5.71 -17.79
C ALA A 22 1.77 7.00 -17.04
N THR A 23 2.07 6.91 -15.76
CA THR A 23 2.21 8.11 -14.97
C THR A 23 3.65 8.56 -14.79
N GLY A 24 4.57 7.83 -15.33
CA GLY A 24 5.96 7.95 -14.97
C GLY A 24 6.49 9.33 -14.70
N TRP A 25 6.42 10.24 -15.59
CA TRP A 25 7.12 11.51 -15.41
C TRP A 25 6.22 12.71 -15.27
N GLN A 26 4.97 12.58 -15.64
CA GLN A 26 4.15 13.75 -15.77
C GLN A 26 3.65 14.35 -14.48
N VAL A 27 3.39 13.53 -13.51
CA VAL A 27 2.74 14.02 -12.31
C VAL A 27 3.59 13.90 -11.09
N ARG A 28 4.91 13.77 -11.31
CA ARG A 28 5.78 13.55 -10.18
C ARG A 28 5.69 14.66 -9.14
N SER A 29 5.58 15.90 -9.57
CA SER A 29 5.56 17.01 -8.65
C SER A 29 4.27 17.10 -7.84
N THR A 30 3.23 16.37 -8.24
CA THR A 30 1.97 16.42 -7.51
C THR A 30 1.70 15.17 -6.71
N ILE A 31 2.65 14.23 -6.68
CA ILE A 31 2.49 12.99 -5.95
C ILE A 31 3.08 13.13 -4.57
N TRP A 32 2.37 12.64 -3.57
CA TRP A 32 2.84 12.72 -2.19
C TRP A 32 2.93 11.30 -1.63
N MET A 33 3.56 11.17 -0.49
CA MET A 33 3.78 9.87 0.12
C MET A 33 3.24 9.87 1.54
N PRO A 34 2.22 9.08 1.82
CA PRO A 34 1.71 8.96 3.18
C PRO A 34 2.74 8.34 4.11
N PRO A 35 2.70 8.67 5.39
CA PRO A 35 3.60 8.04 6.35
C PRO A 35 3.44 6.54 6.34
N THR A 36 4.55 5.83 6.31
CA THR A 36 4.54 4.38 6.13
C THR A 36 5.58 3.76 7.03
N ASP A 37 5.15 2.76 7.80
CA ASP A 37 6.05 1.95 8.61
C ASP A 37 6.21 0.60 7.96
N VAL A 38 7.43 0.08 8.00
CA VAL A 38 7.71 -1.27 7.52
C VAL A 38 8.42 -1.99 8.65
N TYR A 39 7.86 -3.10 9.11
CA TYR A 39 8.48 -3.81 10.22
C TYR A 39 8.20 -5.31 10.10
N GLU A 40 8.97 -6.07 10.83
CA GLU A 40 8.85 -7.51 10.83
C GLU A 40 8.40 -8.01 12.19
N THR A 41 7.54 -9.00 12.17
CA THR A 41 7.25 -9.78 13.36
C THR A 41 7.88 -11.15 13.15
N GLU A 42 7.64 -12.06 14.09
CA GLU A 42 8.17 -13.40 13.90
C GLU A 42 7.56 -14.10 12.72
N GLU A 43 6.34 -13.72 12.36
CA GLU A 43 5.64 -14.46 11.33
C GLU A 43 5.48 -13.72 10.04
N SER A 44 5.67 -12.42 10.02
CA SER A 44 5.30 -11.65 8.84
C SER A 44 6.14 -10.40 8.69
N LEU A 45 6.13 -9.88 7.47
CA LEU A 45 6.56 -8.52 7.18
C LEU A 45 5.30 -7.68 7.08
N ILE A 46 5.26 -6.55 7.76
CA ILE A 46 4.08 -5.71 7.84
C ILE A 46 4.41 -4.34 7.26
N ILE A 47 3.56 -3.86 6.37
CA ILE A 47 3.64 -2.50 5.87
C ILE A 47 2.38 -1.79 6.33
N LYS A 48 2.54 -0.67 7.03
CA LYS A 48 1.42 0.04 7.59
C LYS A 48 1.44 1.48 7.12
N VAL A 49 0.39 1.90 6.44
CA VAL A 49 0.31 3.21 5.83
C VAL A 49 -0.79 4.01 6.53
N GLU A 50 -0.44 5.19 7.00
CA GLU A 50 -1.41 6.06 7.65
C GLU A 50 -2.00 6.98 6.59
N VAL A 51 -3.23 6.70 6.16
CA VAL A 51 -3.86 7.46 5.09
C VAL A 51 -5.38 7.44 5.30
N ALA A 52 -5.83 8.28 6.19
CA ALA A 52 -7.27 8.37 6.48
C ALA A 52 -8.00 9.00 5.31
N GLY A 53 -9.31 8.87 5.31
CA GLY A 53 -10.13 9.54 4.32
C GLY A 53 -10.28 8.80 3.01
N MET A 54 -9.98 7.53 2.98
CA MET A 54 -10.07 6.69 1.78
C MET A 54 -11.19 5.68 1.94
N ARG A 55 -11.57 5.09 0.84
CA ARG A 55 -12.42 3.91 0.86
C ARG A 55 -11.53 2.71 0.62
N ASP A 56 -11.99 1.56 1.05
CA ASP A 56 -11.15 0.37 0.97
C ASP A 56 -10.85 -0.03 -0.46
N ASP A 57 -11.65 0.39 -1.42
CA ASP A 57 -11.40 0.04 -2.82
C ASP A 57 -10.69 1.17 -3.58
N ASP A 58 -10.20 2.18 -2.88
CA ASP A 58 -9.51 3.29 -3.55
C ASP A 58 -8.02 3.04 -3.71
N PHE A 59 -7.52 1.89 -3.29
CA PHE A 59 -6.10 1.60 -3.33
C PHE A 59 -5.76 0.67 -4.47
N GLU A 60 -4.60 0.89 -5.08
CA GLU A 60 -4.00 -0.07 -5.99
C GLU A 60 -2.73 -0.59 -5.36
N ILE A 61 -2.61 -1.88 -5.27
CA ILE A 61 -1.50 -2.54 -4.60
C ILE A 61 -0.97 -3.61 -5.53
N ALA A 62 0.33 -3.57 -5.80
CA ALA A 62 0.94 -4.52 -6.72
C ALA A 62 2.35 -4.84 -6.28
N VAL A 63 2.83 -6.00 -6.65
CA VAL A 63 4.22 -6.38 -6.47
C VAL A 63 4.81 -6.66 -7.83
N GLN A 64 5.91 -5.98 -8.15
CA GLN A 64 6.63 -6.21 -9.38
C GLN A 64 8.10 -6.38 -9.04
N GLU A 65 8.65 -7.52 -9.35
CA GLU A 65 10.08 -7.72 -9.17
C GLU A 65 10.56 -7.35 -7.78
N ASN A 66 9.87 -7.86 -6.78
CA ASN A 66 10.22 -7.64 -5.38
C ASN A 66 10.03 -6.20 -4.90
N THR A 67 9.29 -5.42 -5.64
CA THR A 67 8.95 -4.07 -5.21
C THR A 67 7.45 -3.99 -5.00
N LEU A 68 7.05 -3.59 -3.82
CA LEU A 68 5.65 -3.35 -3.50
C LEU A 68 5.30 -1.94 -3.89
N LEU A 69 4.24 -1.80 -4.65
CA LEU A 69 3.78 -0.50 -5.12
C LEU A 69 2.37 -0.28 -4.60
N ILE A 70 2.17 0.83 -3.93
CA ILE A 70 0.88 1.22 -3.40
C ILE A 70 0.56 2.59 -3.93
N SER A 71 -0.65 2.75 -4.47
CA SER A 71 -1.04 4.07 -4.94
C SER A 71 -2.52 4.27 -4.71
N GLY A 72 -2.92 5.52 -4.81
CA GLY A 72 -4.31 5.90 -4.67
C GLY A 72 -4.43 7.39 -4.82
N THR A 73 -5.64 7.87 -4.65
CA THR A 73 -5.90 9.29 -4.68
C THR A 73 -6.77 9.63 -3.50
N ARG A 74 -6.27 10.49 -2.61
CA ARG A 74 -7.10 10.91 -1.49
C ARG A 74 -7.96 12.06 -1.94
N PRO A 75 -9.28 11.91 -1.94
CA PRO A 75 -10.14 12.94 -2.48
C PRO A 75 -10.23 14.13 -1.54
N ASP A 76 -10.46 15.27 -2.13
CA ASP A 76 -10.70 16.49 -1.38
C ASP A 76 -12.04 17.03 -1.84
N GLN A 77 -12.65 17.84 -1.01
CA GLN A 77 -13.91 18.44 -1.39
C GLN A 77 -13.66 19.52 -2.41
N ASN A 78 -14.53 19.58 -3.40
CA ASN A 78 -14.39 20.55 -4.47
C ASN A 78 -15.07 21.85 -4.08
N GLU A 79 -14.44 22.62 -3.24
CA GLU A 79 -15.01 23.89 -2.81
C GLU A 79 -13.94 24.95 -2.78
N ARG A 80 -14.36 26.19 -2.91
CA ARG A 80 -13.44 27.30 -2.85
C ARG A 80 -13.04 27.55 -1.42
N ARG A 81 -11.75 27.69 -1.18
CA ARG A 81 -11.23 27.89 0.15
C ARG A 81 -10.09 28.89 0.12
N ALA A 82 -10.00 29.68 1.18
CA ALA A 82 -8.82 30.49 1.41
C ALA A 82 -8.15 29.95 2.65
N TYR A 83 -7.10 29.18 2.45
CA TYR A 83 -6.43 28.50 3.55
C TYR A 83 -5.62 29.48 4.39
N HIS A 84 -5.72 29.35 5.69
CA HIS A 84 -4.80 30.05 6.59
C HIS A 84 -3.64 29.13 6.93
N GLN A 85 -3.85 27.84 6.85
CA GLN A 85 -2.80 26.86 7.10
C GLN A 85 -3.20 25.60 6.33
N MET A 86 -2.24 25.02 5.62
CA MET A 86 -2.56 23.88 4.80
C MET A 86 -1.44 22.86 4.93
N GLU A 87 -1.71 21.78 5.62
CA GLU A 87 -0.71 20.72 5.83
C GLU A 87 -1.19 19.37 5.37
N ILE A 88 -2.50 19.18 5.25
CA ILE A 88 -3.03 17.87 4.90
C ILE A 88 -2.90 17.68 3.40
N MET A 89 -2.31 16.60 3.01
CA MET A 89 -2.08 16.30 1.60
C MET A 89 -3.27 15.58 1.01
N PHE A 90 -3.66 15.99 -0.17
CA PHE A 90 -4.70 15.35 -0.93
C PHE A 90 -4.18 15.03 -2.31
N GLY A 91 -4.91 14.23 -3.06
CA GLY A 91 -4.52 13.94 -4.41
C GLY A 91 -3.75 12.63 -4.49
N LYS A 92 -3.07 12.46 -5.59
CA LYS A 92 -2.42 11.20 -5.90
C LYS A 92 -1.21 10.94 -5.03
N PHE A 93 -1.08 9.71 -4.55
CA PHE A 93 0.08 9.31 -3.78
C PHE A 93 0.62 7.99 -4.31
N GLU A 94 1.89 7.76 -4.06
CA GLU A 94 2.55 6.52 -4.43
C GLU A 94 3.58 6.16 -3.39
N ILE A 95 3.69 4.88 -3.12
CA ILE A 95 4.67 4.33 -2.20
C ILE A 95 5.33 3.15 -2.88
N ALA A 96 6.65 3.10 -2.86
CA ALA A 96 7.39 1.97 -3.40
C ALA A 96 8.28 1.42 -2.31
N ILE A 97 8.19 0.12 -2.05
CA ILE A 97 8.93 -0.52 -0.97
C ILE A 97 9.60 -1.75 -1.52
N GLN A 98 10.91 -1.84 -1.31
CA GLN A 98 11.67 -3.02 -1.69
C GLN A 98 11.38 -4.14 -0.71
N LEU A 99 11.00 -5.30 -1.21
CA LEU A 99 10.65 -6.42 -0.36
C LEU A 99 11.81 -7.39 -0.23
N PRO A 100 11.95 -8.02 0.93
CA PRO A 100 12.95 -9.09 1.06
C PRO A 100 12.48 -10.33 0.34
N THR A 101 13.37 -11.33 0.27
CA THR A 101 13.07 -12.49 -0.53
C THR A 101 12.36 -13.60 0.23
N GLN A 102 12.27 -13.52 1.54
CA GLN A 102 11.74 -14.64 2.31
C GLN A 102 10.33 -14.43 2.77
N ILE A 103 9.52 -13.87 1.90
CA ILE A 103 8.10 -13.68 2.19
C ILE A 103 7.28 -14.39 1.13
N ASP A 104 6.06 -14.72 1.51
CA ASP A 104 5.15 -15.45 0.65
C ASP A 104 4.17 -14.46 0.03
N ILE A 105 4.47 -14.02 -1.17
CA ILE A 105 3.66 -13.02 -1.84
C ILE A 105 2.27 -13.57 -2.13
N ASP A 106 2.17 -14.85 -2.43
CA ASP A 106 0.89 -15.43 -2.77
C ASP A 106 -0.08 -15.46 -1.61
N LYS A 107 0.42 -15.38 -0.40
CA LYS A 107 -0.44 -15.39 0.78
C LYS A 107 -0.58 -14.02 1.41
N ALA A 108 -0.09 -13.00 0.76
CA ALA A 108 -0.18 -11.66 1.29
C ALA A 108 -1.61 -11.13 1.20
N TYR A 109 -1.96 -10.27 2.11
CA TYR A 109 -3.28 -9.66 2.10
C TYR A 109 -3.20 -8.24 2.65
N ALA A 110 -4.22 -7.46 2.34
CA ALA A 110 -4.31 -6.07 2.75
C ALA A 110 -5.63 -5.82 3.45
N GLU A 111 -5.58 -4.96 4.46
CA GLU A 111 -6.76 -4.51 5.20
C GLU A 111 -6.71 -3.01 5.31
N TYR A 112 -7.86 -2.37 5.20
CA TYR A 112 -7.95 -0.94 5.48
C TYR A 112 -8.95 -0.75 6.61
N LYS A 113 -8.48 -0.16 7.71
CA LYS A 113 -9.31 0.01 8.89
C LYS A 113 -8.86 1.22 9.66
N ASP A 114 -9.79 2.06 10.07
CA ASP A 114 -9.52 3.20 10.94
C ASP A 114 -8.43 4.11 10.42
N GLY A 115 -8.37 4.28 9.10
CA GLY A 115 -7.40 5.17 8.49
C GLY A 115 -6.05 4.56 8.22
N PHE A 116 -5.89 3.27 8.50
CA PHE A 116 -4.63 2.57 8.25
C PHE A 116 -4.80 1.49 7.22
N LEU A 117 -3.93 1.51 6.22
CA LEU A 117 -3.82 0.41 5.28
C LEU A 117 -2.68 -0.48 5.77
N THR A 118 -2.98 -1.73 6.04
CA THR A 118 -1.99 -2.67 6.55
C THR A 118 -1.85 -3.82 5.56
N ILE A 119 -0.63 -4.06 5.10
CA ILE A 119 -0.36 -5.14 4.17
C ILE A 119 0.55 -6.13 4.87
N THR A 120 0.14 -7.38 4.87
CA THR A 120 0.83 -8.44 5.59
C THR A 120 1.37 -9.45 4.60
N PHE A 121 2.67 -9.71 4.68
CA PHE A 121 3.33 -10.74 3.89
C PHE A 121 3.83 -11.81 4.85
N PRO A 122 3.21 -12.98 4.88
CA PRO A 122 3.72 -14.06 5.75
C PRO A 122 5.10 -14.49 5.32
N ARG A 123 5.90 -14.90 6.28
CA ARG A 123 7.21 -15.42 5.96
C ARG A 123 7.08 -16.80 5.38
N ILE A 124 7.99 -17.14 4.49
CA ILE A 124 8.08 -18.49 4.00
C ILE A 124 8.67 -19.34 5.09
N ARG A 125 7.95 -20.41 5.46
CA ARG A 125 8.45 -21.32 6.47
C ARG A 125 9.52 -22.19 5.90
N GLN A 126 10.57 -22.38 6.68
CA GLN A 126 11.60 -23.30 6.26
C GLN A 126 11.36 -24.61 6.94
N HIS A 127 11.42 -25.65 6.18
CA HIS A 127 11.17 -26.92 6.70
C HIS A 127 12.38 -27.58 7.17
N THR A 128 13.36 -26.98 7.22
CA THR A 128 14.47 -27.61 7.46
C THR A 128 14.61 -28.31 8.64
N ASN A 129 14.28 -28.15 9.30
CA ASN A 129 14.60 -28.64 10.28
C ASN A 129 14.18 -29.71 10.64
N GLU A 130 13.90 -29.97 10.27
CA GLU A 130 13.53 -30.76 10.48
C GLU A 130 14.00 -31.78 10.40
N VAL A 131 14.31 -32.15 10.76
CA VAL A 131 14.73 -32.94 10.55
C VAL A 131 15.21 -33.56 10.95
N GLU A 132 15.34 -33.68 11.15
CA GLU A 132 15.73 -34.15 11.43
C GLU A 132 15.71 -34.63 11.80
#